data_2bd11866e018882b6e85ec6a289571c3
#
_entry.id   2bd11866e018882b6e85ec6a289571c3
#
_cell.length_a   1.000
_cell.length_b   1.000
_cell.length_c   1.000
_cell.angle_alpha   90.00
_cell.angle_beta   90.00
_cell.angle_gamma   90.00
#
_symmetry.space_group_name_H-M   'P 1'
#
loop_
_entity.id
_entity.type
_entity.pdbx_description
1 polymer ?
#
loop_
_entity_poly.entity_id
_entity_poly.type
_entity_poly.pdbx_seq_one_letter_code
_entity_poly.pdbx_strand_id
1 'polypeptide(L)'
;MIALNYRDTRPIYEQVKDGLRRLIVSGAIADGEKLPSVRQLASQLAINPNTIQRAMGELEAEGYIASVPGKGSFAVRAERAEDDARRRELIARLRETAAELRAMGVSPSEIEALCREEQTT
;
A
#
# COMPACT_ATOMS: atom_id res chain seq x y z
N MET A 1 4.38 8.65 3.39
CA MET A 1 3.14 8.56 4.17
C MET A 1 1.92 8.50 3.25
N ILE A 2 0.70 8.52 3.78
CA ILE A 2 -0.50 8.39 2.95
C ILE A 2 -0.81 9.70 2.26
N ALA A 3 -0.88 9.66 0.92
CA ALA A 3 -1.29 10.81 0.12
C ALA A 3 -2.72 10.59 -0.36
N LEU A 4 -3.62 11.51 0.01
CA LEU A 4 -5.01 11.46 -0.41
C LEU A 4 -5.20 12.30 -1.67
N ASN A 5 -5.94 11.76 -2.62
CA ASN A 5 -6.28 12.45 -3.85
C ASN A 5 -7.80 12.61 -3.96
N TYR A 6 -8.29 13.83 -3.70
CA TYR A 6 -9.72 14.13 -3.77
C TYR A 6 -10.28 14.14 -5.19
N ARG A 7 -9.41 14.13 -6.20
CA ARG A 7 -9.81 14.02 -7.61
C ARG A 7 -9.97 12.58 -8.06
N ASP A 8 -9.46 11.61 -7.28
CA ASP A 8 -9.63 10.19 -7.54
C ASP A 8 -11.11 9.82 -7.34
N THR A 9 -11.66 9.00 -8.21
CA THR A 9 -13.04 8.52 -8.12
C THR A 9 -13.25 7.52 -6.98
N ARG A 10 -12.16 6.95 -6.44
CA ARG A 10 -12.27 6.01 -5.33
C ARG A 10 -12.64 6.74 -4.05
N PRO A 11 -13.51 6.15 -3.21
CA PRO A 11 -13.82 6.72 -1.90
C PRO A 11 -12.57 6.95 -1.06
N ILE A 12 -12.62 7.95 -0.19
CA ILE A 12 -11.47 8.29 0.67
C ILE A 12 -11.06 7.11 1.56
N TYR A 13 -12.02 6.34 2.10
CA TYR A 13 -11.68 5.19 2.95
C TYR A 13 -10.84 4.14 2.21
N GLU A 14 -11.09 3.94 0.91
CA GLU A 14 -10.30 3.01 0.10
C GLU A 14 -8.88 3.50 -0.11
N GLN A 15 -8.71 4.80 -0.30
CA GLN A 15 -7.39 5.41 -0.43
C GLN A 15 -6.59 5.28 0.86
N VAL A 16 -7.23 5.49 2.01
CA VAL A 16 -6.61 5.30 3.33
C VAL A 16 -6.23 3.84 3.54
N LYS A 17 -7.14 2.93 3.22
CA LYS A 17 -6.93 1.49 3.33
C LYS A 17 -5.74 1.04 2.48
N ASP A 18 -5.71 1.44 1.21
CA ASP A 18 -4.62 1.10 0.29
C ASP A 18 -3.29 1.68 0.76
N GLY A 19 -3.29 2.92 1.24
CA GLY A 19 -2.09 3.57 1.74
C GLY A 19 -1.50 2.84 2.94
N LEU A 20 -2.33 2.50 3.92
CA LEU A 20 -1.90 1.74 5.11
C LEU A 20 -1.41 0.35 4.73
N ARG A 21 -2.15 -0.34 3.86
CA ARG A 21 -1.78 -1.68 3.40
C ARG A 21 -0.40 -1.67 2.74
N ARG A 22 -0.14 -0.71 1.87
CA ARG A 22 1.17 -0.56 1.20
C ARG A 22 2.30 -0.33 2.19
N LEU A 23 2.07 0.51 3.20
CA LEU A 23 3.07 0.76 4.24
C LEU A 23 3.39 -0.51 5.03
N ILE A 24 2.38 -1.32 5.33
CA ILE A 24 2.55 -2.58 6.06
C ILE A 24 3.26 -3.61 5.20
N VAL A 25 2.80 -3.80 3.97
CA VAL A 25 3.36 -4.81 3.05
C VAL A 25 4.80 -4.48 2.67
N SER A 26 5.12 -3.21 2.46
CA SER A 26 6.47 -2.78 2.10
C SER A 26 7.45 -2.82 3.28
N GLY A 27 6.94 -2.91 4.50
CA GLY A 27 7.78 -2.86 5.70
C GLY A 27 8.09 -1.44 6.18
N ALA A 28 7.54 -0.41 5.53
CA ALA A 28 7.65 0.97 6.02
C ALA A 28 7.04 1.10 7.42
N ILE A 29 5.92 0.39 7.64
CA ILE A 29 5.43 0.10 8.98
C ILE A 29 5.89 -1.31 9.31
N ALA A 30 6.70 -1.48 10.35
CA ALA A 30 7.28 -2.77 10.67
C ALA A 30 6.22 -3.74 11.22
N ASP A 31 6.45 -5.04 11.01
CA ASP A 31 5.61 -6.07 11.60
C ASP A 31 5.59 -5.92 13.12
N GLY A 32 4.39 -5.92 13.70
CA GLY A 32 4.20 -5.71 15.13
C GLY A 32 4.28 -4.26 15.59
N GLU A 33 4.55 -3.33 14.69
CA GLU A 33 4.58 -1.91 15.03
C GLU A 33 3.18 -1.40 15.38
N LYS A 34 3.09 -0.61 16.44
CA LYS A 34 1.82 0.00 16.85
C LYS A 34 1.43 1.09 15.87
N LEU A 35 0.20 1.02 15.38
CA LEU A 35 -0.36 2.04 14.50
C LEU A 35 -0.89 3.22 15.28
N PRO A 36 -0.93 4.41 14.66
CA PRO A 36 -1.65 5.54 15.27
C PRO A 36 -3.11 5.17 15.50
N SER A 37 -3.71 5.77 16.52
CA SER A 37 -5.13 5.57 16.80
C SER A 37 -6.01 6.15 15.70
N VAL A 38 -7.27 5.75 15.67
CA VAL A 38 -8.27 6.34 14.76
C VAL A 38 -8.29 7.86 14.87
N ARG A 39 -8.28 8.38 16.10
CA ARG A 39 -8.25 9.83 16.35
C ARG A 39 -7.00 10.50 15.80
N GLN A 40 -5.85 9.89 16.02
CA GLN A 40 -4.58 10.42 15.54
C GLN A 40 -4.54 10.47 14.01
N LEU A 41 -4.94 9.39 13.35
CA LEU A 41 -4.98 9.35 11.90
C LEU A 41 -6.00 10.34 11.33
N ALA A 42 -7.18 10.42 11.92
CA ALA A 42 -8.20 11.37 11.49
C ALA A 42 -7.71 12.82 11.59
N SER A 43 -7.02 13.13 12.67
CA SER A 43 -6.42 14.45 12.87
C SER A 43 -5.31 14.73 11.87
N GLN A 44 -4.39 13.79 11.68
CA GLN A 44 -3.25 13.92 10.77
C GLN A 44 -3.69 14.08 9.31
N LEU A 45 -4.71 13.35 8.91
CA LEU A 45 -5.20 13.34 7.53
C LEU A 45 -6.35 14.34 7.30
N ALA A 46 -6.83 14.98 8.36
CA ALA A 46 -7.95 15.91 8.34
C ALA A 46 -9.21 15.31 7.72
N ILE A 47 -9.54 14.08 8.13
CA ILE A 47 -10.73 13.36 7.65
C ILE A 47 -11.55 12.82 8.82
N ASN A 48 -12.79 12.44 8.51
CA ASN A 48 -13.73 11.93 9.50
C ASN A 48 -13.20 10.65 10.17
N PRO A 49 -13.22 10.57 11.51
CA PRO A 49 -12.82 9.35 12.22
C PRO A 49 -13.56 8.09 11.79
N ASN A 50 -14.84 8.21 11.39
CA ASN A 50 -15.62 7.07 10.91
C ASN A 50 -15.02 6.48 9.61
N THR A 51 -14.48 7.33 8.75
CA THR A 51 -13.80 6.92 7.52
C THR A 51 -12.54 6.13 7.85
N ILE A 52 -11.75 6.60 8.80
CA ILE A 52 -10.55 5.91 9.29
C ILE A 52 -10.94 4.57 9.91
N GLN A 53 -11.97 4.56 10.74
CA GLN A 53 -12.42 3.33 11.42
C GLN A 53 -12.86 2.27 10.42
N ARG A 54 -13.55 2.66 9.36
CA ARG A 54 -13.94 1.75 8.28
C ARG A 54 -12.73 1.14 7.60
N ALA A 55 -11.76 1.97 7.23
CA ALA A 55 -10.52 1.50 6.57
C ALA A 55 -9.76 0.53 7.47
N MET A 56 -9.57 0.87 8.73
CA MET A 56 -8.85 0.03 9.68
C MET A 56 -9.61 -1.27 9.98
N GLY A 57 -10.92 -1.21 10.08
CA GLY A 57 -11.76 -2.39 10.29
C GLY A 57 -11.66 -3.38 9.15
N GLU A 58 -11.63 -2.90 7.91
CA GLU A 58 -11.46 -3.77 6.74
C GLU A 58 -10.06 -4.38 6.70
N LEU A 59 -9.03 -3.61 7.03
CA LEU A 59 -7.66 -4.13 7.12
C LEU A 59 -7.52 -5.19 8.21
N GLU A 60 -8.20 -5.01 9.33
CA GLU A 60 -8.23 -6.01 10.40
C GLU A 60 -8.91 -7.29 9.94
N ALA A 61 -10.06 -7.18 9.26
CA ALA A 61 -10.77 -8.33 8.71
C ALA A 61 -9.93 -9.08 7.68
N GLU A 62 -9.08 -8.36 6.92
CA GLU A 62 -8.19 -8.95 5.92
C GLU A 62 -6.86 -9.44 6.52
N GLY A 63 -6.62 -9.22 7.80
CA GLY A 63 -5.44 -9.73 8.49
C GLY A 63 -4.19 -8.86 8.42
N TYR A 64 -4.30 -7.60 7.99
CA TYR A 64 -3.17 -6.67 7.96
C TYR A 64 -2.97 -5.95 9.29
N ILE A 65 -3.99 -5.91 10.12
CA ILE A 65 -3.98 -5.26 11.43
C ILE A 65 -4.53 -6.23 12.47
N ALA A 66 -3.91 -6.23 13.65
CA ALA A 66 -4.41 -6.92 14.82
C ALA A 66 -4.72 -5.91 15.91
N SER A 67 -5.94 -5.91 16.41
CA SER A 67 -6.35 -5.07 17.54
C SER A 67 -6.18 -5.84 18.85
N VAL A 68 -5.52 -5.21 19.80
CA VAL A 68 -5.34 -5.77 21.15
C VAL A 68 -6.05 -4.86 22.13
N PRO A 69 -7.11 -5.34 22.81
CA PRO A 69 -7.87 -4.51 23.75
C PRO A 69 -6.96 -3.84 24.81
N GLY A 70 -7.17 -2.55 25.00
CA GLY A 70 -6.38 -1.75 25.94
C GLY A 70 -4.96 -1.41 25.50
N LYS A 71 -4.48 -1.94 24.39
CA LYS A 71 -3.11 -1.71 23.92
C LYS A 71 -3.05 -1.01 22.56
N GLY A 72 -4.06 -1.21 21.70
CA GLY A 72 -4.15 -0.56 20.40
C GLY A 72 -4.15 -1.52 19.23
N SER A 73 -3.85 -0.98 18.05
CA SER A 73 -3.79 -1.74 16.81
C SER A 73 -2.35 -1.86 16.34
N PHE A 74 -2.00 -3.03 15.83
CA PHE A 74 -0.64 -3.37 15.43
C PHE A 74 -0.61 -3.90 14.01
N ALA A 75 0.43 -3.55 13.27
CA ALA A 75 0.63 -4.05 11.92
C ALA A 75 0.98 -5.54 11.93
N VAL A 76 0.41 -6.26 10.97
CA VAL A 76 0.70 -7.69 10.76
C VAL A 76 1.23 -7.86 9.34
N ARG A 77 2.48 -8.30 9.22
CA ARG A 77 3.10 -8.57 7.93
C ARG A 77 3.25 -10.07 7.73
N ALA A 78 2.12 -10.75 7.63
CA ALA A 78 2.13 -12.17 7.32
C ALA A 78 2.33 -12.38 5.81
N GLU A 79 3.08 -13.40 5.44
CA GLU A 79 3.15 -13.81 4.05
C GLU A 79 1.77 -14.32 3.63
N ARG A 80 1.28 -13.79 2.51
CA ARG A 80 0.00 -14.16 1.95
C ARG A 80 0.22 -14.77 0.57
N ALA A 81 -0.34 -15.95 0.34
CA ALA A 81 -0.21 -16.63 -0.94
C ALA A 81 -0.76 -15.76 -2.09
N GLU A 82 -1.82 -15.02 -1.83
CA GLU A 82 -2.42 -14.10 -2.80
C GLU A 82 -1.46 -12.97 -3.19
N ASP A 83 -0.78 -12.37 -2.21
CA ASP A 83 0.19 -11.32 -2.45
C ASP A 83 1.40 -11.84 -3.23
N ASP A 84 1.86 -13.05 -2.92
CA ASP A 84 2.95 -13.70 -3.63
C ASP A 84 2.58 -14.02 -5.09
N ALA A 85 1.37 -14.52 -5.31
CA ALA A 85 0.87 -14.81 -6.65
C ALA A 85 0.78 -13.53 -7.49
N ARG A 86 0.23 -12.45 -6.89
CA ARG A 86 0.12 -11.16 -7.57
C ARG A 86 1.47 -10.56 -7.88
N ARG A 87 2.42 -10.66 -6.97
CA ARG A 87 3.79 -10.16 -7.17
C ARG A 87 4.46 -10.89 -8.34
N ARG A 88 4.34 -12.20 -8.39
CA ARG A 88 4.89 -13.01 -9.48
C ARG A 88 4.27 -12.63 -10.83
N GLU A 89 2.96 -12.42 -10.85
CA GLU A 89 2.26 -11.98 -12.04
C GLU A 89 2.78 -10.63 -12.54
N LEU A 90 2.93 -9.67 -11.65
CA LEU A 90 3.41 -8.33 -11.99
C LEU A 90 4.87 -8.35 -12.47
N ILE A 91 5.71 -9.18 -11.86
CA ILE A 91 7.09 -9.34 -12.31
C ILE A 91 7.13 -9.95 -13.71
N ALA A 92 6.29 -10.95 -13.99
CA ALA A 92 6.19 -11.54 -15.32
C ALA A 92 5.76 -10.51 -16.36
N ARG A 93 4.78 -9.67 -16.05
CA ARG A 93 4.33 -8.57 -16.92
C ARG A 93 5.44 -7.56 -17.18
N LEU A 94 6.19 -7.20 -16.15
CA LEU A 94 7.30 -6.28 -16.28
C LEU A 94 8.36 -6.83 -17.22
N ARG A 95 8.71 -8.12 -17.09
CA ARG A 95 9.68 -8.77 -17.94
C ARG A 95 9.23 -8.83 -19.39
N GLU A 96 7.97 -9.16 -19.64
CA GLU A 96 7.39 -9.18 -20.98
C GLU A 96 7.40 -7.79 -21.62
N THR A 97 6.98 -6.77 -20.87
CA THR A 97 6.96 -5.39 -21.33
C THR A 97 8.36 -4.90 -21.63
N ALA A 98 9.32 -5.18 -20.76
CA ALA A 98 10.72 -4.81 -20.97
C ALA A 98 11.29 -5.49 -22.24
N ALA A 99 10.96 -6.76 -22.46
CA ALA A 99 11.41 -7.49 -23.64
C ALA A 99 10.85 -6.85 -24.94
N GLU A 100 9.59 -6.46 -24.94
CA GLU A 100 8.98 -5.78 -26.08
C GLU A 100 9.64 -4.43 -26.36
N LEU A 101 9.88 -3.66 -25.30
CA LEU A 101 10.55 -2.37 -25.44
C LEU A 101 11.97 -2.52 -26.00
N ARG A 102 12.71 -3.53 -25.55
CA ARG A 102 14.05 -3.82 -26.08
C ARG A 102 13.97 -4.20 -27.57
N ALA A 103 12.98 -4.98 -27.94
CA ALA A 103 12.75 -5.33 -29.36
C ALA A 103 12.46 -4.11 -30.22
N MET A 104 11.93 -3.05 -29.63
CA MET A 104 11.67 -1.77 -30.28
C MET A 104 12.87 -0.82 -30.25
N GLY A 105 13.98 -1.24 -29.69
CA GLY A 105 15.21 -0.44 -29.62
C GLY A 105 15.41 0.37 -28.35
N VAL A 106 14.54 0.20 -27.35
CA VAL A 106 14.72 0.86 -26.06
C VAL A 106 15.84 0.16 -25.30
N SER A 107 16.83 0.93 -24.83
CA SER A 107 17.97 0.36 -24.11
C SER A 107 17.61 -0.08 -22.69
N PRO A 108 18.35 -1.06 -22.13
CA PRO A 108 18.15 -1.46 -20.73
C PRO A 108 18.30 -0.28 -19.76
N SER A 109 19.22 0.65 -20.05
CA SER A 109 19.42 1.86 -19.23
C SER A 109 18.18 2.76 -19.22
N GLU A 110 17.53 2.91 -20.36
CA GLU A 110 16.29 3.68 -20.50
C GLU A 110 15.16 3.04 -19.72
N ILE A 111 15.02 1.73 -19.82
CA ILE A 111 13.99 0.99 -19.07
C ILE A 111 14.19 1.17 -17.56
N GLU A 112 15.43 1.06 -17.10
CA GLU A 112 15.78 1.27 -15.71
C GLU A 112 15.44 2.69 -15.24
N ALA A 113 15.74 3.68 -16.06
CA ALA A 113 15.42 5.08 -15.75
C ALA A 113 13.92 5.31 -15.63
N LEU A 114 13.10 4.72 -16.50
CA LEU A 114 11.65 4.81 -16.43
C LEU A 114 11.10 4.24 -15.12
N CYS A 115 11.64 3.10 -14.68
CA CYS A 115 11.24 2.50 -13.41
C CYS A 115 11.59 3.39 -12.21
N ARG A 116 12.72 4.12 -12.27
CA ARG A 116 13.11 5.04 -11.20
C ARG A 116 12.23 6.30 -11.16
N GLU A 117 11.81 6.81 -12.30
CA GLU A 117 10.96 8.00 -12.38
C GLU A 117 9.66 7.84 -11.64
N GLU A 118 9.08 6.65 -11.63
CA GLU A 118 7.86 6.35 -10.86
C GLU A 118 8.03 6.55 -9.36
N GLN A 119 9.25 6.41 -8.84
CA GLN A 119 9.52 6.54 -7.41
C GLN A 119 9.60 7.99 -6.95
N THR A 120 9.68 8.94 -7.86
CA THR A 120 9.86 10.36 -7.53
C THR A 120 8.56 11.15 -7.55
N THR A 121 7.46 10.55 -7.96
CA THR A 121 6.14 11.21 -8.04
C THR A 121 5.25 10.97 -6.85
#